data_061fbeb1fcd6df803722b03b4163e85a
#
_entry.id   061fbeb1fcd6df803722b03b4163e85a
#
_cell.length_a   1.000
_cell.length_b   1.000
_cell.length_c   1.000
_cell.angle_alpha   90.00
_cell.angle_beta   90.00
_cell.angle_gamma   90.00
#
_symmetry.space_group_name_H-M   'P 1'
#
loop_
_entity.id
_entity.type
_entity.pdbx_description
1 polymer ?
#
loop_
_entity_poly.entity_id
_entity_poly.type
_entity_poly.pdbx_seq_one_letter_code
_entity_poly.pdbx_strand_id
1 'polypeptide(L)'
;MTQTRASREKRWLWLGIVGVLLMVLVAACGTAPAAQDAAVKEALPDEISVDQAYELYEEGTFLLDVRTPEEWEDYHVEGTTLIPLDELESRVDELPQDEEIVVVCRSGNRSQVGRDILRQAGISQSTSMVGGVNAWYAAGYPTVGSP
;
A
#
# COMPACT_ATOMS: atom_id res chain seq x y z
N MET A 1 -52.98 -64.37 22.45
CA MET A 1 -53.16 -63.02 21.82
C MET A 1 -52.29 -62.01 22.52
N THR A 2 -50.96 -62.04 22.35
CA THR A 2 -50.04 -61.04 22.92
C THR A 2 -48.78 -60.93 22.06
N GLN A 3 -48.88 -60.41 20.86
CA GLN A 3 -47.72 -60.13 19.99
C GLN A 3 -47.88 -58.87 19.13
N THR A 4 -48.34 -57.75 19.61
CA THR A 4 -48.45 -56.54 18.78
C THR A 4 -47.95 -55.26 19.44
N ARG A 5 -47.39 -55.32 20.65
CA ARG A 5 -46.96 -54.08 21.36
C ARG A 5 -45.46 -53.74 21.20
N ALA A 6 -44.63 -54.79 20.98
CA ALA A 6 -43.17 -54.58 20.92
C ALA A 6 -42.63 -54.03 19.58
N SER A 7 -43.39 -54.17 18.49
CA SER A 7 -42.93 -53.72 17.15
C SER A 7 -43.21 -52.23 16.87
N ARG A 8 -44.13 -51.59 17.63
CA ARG A 8 -44.43 -50.14 17.46
C ARG A 8 -43.42 -49.25 18.15
N GLU A 9 -42.85 -49.67 19.29
CA GLU A 9 -41.87 -48.84 20.02
C GLU A 9 -40.54 -48.78 19.31
N LYS A 10 -40.09 -49.85 18.65
CA LYS A 10 -38.83 -49.86 17.89
C LYS A 10 -38.88 -48.94 16.65
N ARG A 11 -40.06 -48.78 16.04
CA ARG A 11 -40.22 -47.89 14.87
C ARG A 11 -40.13 -46.39 15.24
N TRP A 12 -40.57 -46.01 16.42
CA TRP A 12 -40.50 -44.64 16.90
C TRP A 12 -39.05 -44.25 17.31
N LEU A 13 -38.30 -45.20 17.89
CA LEU A 13 -36.88 -45.00 18.23
C LEU A 13 -36.04 -44.82 16.96
N TRP A 14 -36.31 -45.57 15.88
CA TRP A 14 -35.59 -45.41 14.62
C TRP A 14 -35.92 -44.09 13.92
N LEU A 15 -37.15 -43.63 13.96
CA LEU A 15 -37.56 -42.35 13.40
C LEU A 15 -36.96 -41.15 14.19
N GLY A 16 -36.80 -41.28 15.50
CA GLY A 16 -36.12 -40.27 16.32
C GLY A 16 -34.62 -40.18 16.04
N ILE A 17 -33.94 -41.30 15.83
CA ILE A 17 -32.51 -41.34 15.54
C ILE A 17 -32.22 -40.81 14.12
N VAL A 18 -33.05 -41.10 13.13
CA VAL A 18 -32.91 -40.56 11.77
C VAL A 18 -33.18 -39.05 11.73
N GLY A 19 -34.16 -38.56 12.53
CA GLY A 19 -34.44 -37.14 12.63
C GLY A 19 -33.31 -36.35 13.28
N VAL A 20 -32.64 -36.86 14.28
CA VAL A 20 -31.51 -36.24 14.96
C VAL A 20 -30.24 -36.28 14.07
N LEU A 21 -30.05 -37.36 13.29
CA LEU A 21 -28.91 -37.46 12.39
C LEU A 21 -29.03 -36.54 11.17
N LEU A 22 -30.25 -36.19 10.74
CA LEU A 22 -30.45 -35.24 9.64
C LEU A 22 -30.30 -33.77 10.07
N MET A 23 -30.45 -33.47 11.37
CA MET A 23 -30.30 -32.12 11.88
C MET A 23 -28.84 -31.71 12.15
N VAL A 24 -27.91 -32.66 12.20
CA VAL A 24 -26.47 -32.37 12.44
C VAL A 24 -25.72 -32.11 11.15
N LEU A 25 -26.30 -32.37 9.98
CA LEU A 25 -25.65 -32.20 8.66
C LEU A 25 -25.85 -30.82 8.02
N VAL A 26 -26.58 -29.89 8.65
CA VAL A 26 -26.83 -28.52 8.10
C VAL A 26 -26.00 -27.44 8.80
N ALA A 27 -25.22 -27.77 9.82
CA ALA A 27 -24.43 -26.78 10.56
C ALA A 27 -22.94 -26.69 10.14
N ALA A 28 -22.56 -27.24 8.98
CA ALA A 28 -21.22 -27.13 8.41
C ALA A 28 -21.21 -26.27 7.15
N CYS A 29 -22.03 -25.22 7.09
CA CYS A 29 -21.68 -24.08 6.26
C CYS A 29 -20.61 -23.32 7.04
N GLY A 30 -19.35 -23.75 6.85
CA GLY A 30 -18.19 -23.00 7.26
C GLY A 30 -18.33 -21.59 6.73
N THR A 31 -18.42 -20.62 7.64
CA THR A 31 -18.04 -19.25 7.34
C THR A 31 -16.61 -19.35 6.84
N ALA A 32 -16.43 -19.32 5.53
CA ALA A 32 -15.14 -18.98 4.95
C ALA A 32 -14.69 -17.69 5.67
N PRO A 33 -13.45 -17.63 6.19
CA PRO A 33 -12.95 -16.36 6.64
C PRO A 33 -13.11 -15.41 5.45
N ALA A 34 -13.84 -14.32 5.66
CA ALA A 34 -13.86 -13.23 4.72
C ALA A 34 -12.38 -12.97 4.39
N ALA A 35 -11.98 -13.26 3.16
CA ALA A 35 -10.75 -12.74 2.63
C ALA A 35 -10.88 -11.23 2.89
N GLN A 36 -10.08 -10.72 3.82
CA GLN A 36 -9.92 -9.30 3.99
C GLN A 36 -9.49 -8.85 2.60
N ASP A 37 -10.37 -8.09 1.98
CA ASP A 37 -10.06 -7.32 0.79
C ASP A 37 -8.87 -6.43 1.21
N ALA A 38 -7.66 -6.95 0.99
CA ALA A 38 -6.49 -6.10 0.93
C ALA A 38 -6.82 -5.21 -0.26
N ALA A 39 -7.30 -4.01 0.01
CA ALA A 39 -7.52 -3.01 -0.99
C ALA A 39 -6.25 -2.99 -1.83
N VAL A 40 -6.35 -3.45 -3.08
CA VAL A 40 -5.23 -3.37 -4.02
C VAL A 40 -5.01 -1.88 -4.17
N LYS A 41 -4.01 -1.36 -3.46
CA LYS A 41 -3.65 0.04 -3.54
C LYS A 41 -3.27 0.27 -5.00
N GLU A 42 -4.03 1.11 -5.69
CA GLU A 42 -3.76 1.42 -7.10
C GLU A 42 -2.35 1.97 -7.20
N ALA A 43 -1.58 1.48 -8.16
CA ALA A 43 -0.20 1.94 -8.33
C ALA A 43 -0.21 3.43 -8.66
N LEU A 44 0.68 4.18 -8.03
CA LEU A 44 0.86 5.60 -8.34
C LEU A 44 1.22 5.80 -9.82
N PRO A 45 0.73 6.87 -10.46
CA PRO A 45 1.14 7.20 -11.83
C PRO A 45 2.65 7.44 -11.89
N ASP A 46 3.21 7.36 -13.09
CA ASP A 46 4.64 7.57 -13.29
C ASP A 46 5.08 8.96 -12.84
N GLU A 47 4.24 9.95 -13.07
CA GLU A 47 4.51 11.34 -12.73
C GLU A 47 3.26 12.01 -12.15
N ILE A 48 3.48 12.91 -11.20
CA ILE A 48 2.45 13.76 -10.60
C ILE A 48 2.83 15.24 -10.72
N SER A 49 1.85 16.11 -10.72
CA SER A 49 2.07 17.56 -10.66
C SER A 49 2.63 17.99 -9.30
N VAL A 50 3.15 19.19 -9.22
CA VAL A 50 3.61 19.77 -7.96
C VAL A 50 2.48 19.92 -6.94
N ASP A 51 1.25 20.24 -7.40
CA ASP A 51 0.09 20.39 -6.51
C ASP A 51 -0.35 19.04 -5.94
N GLN A 52 -0.37 17.97 -6.76
CA GLN A 52 -0.63 16.61 -6.29
C GLN A 52 0.46 16.12 -5.31
N ALA A 53 1.71 16.45 -5.58
CA ALA A 53 2.81 16.14 -4.66
C ALA A 53 2.67 16.88 -3.32
N TYR A 54 2.17 18.12 -3.35
CA TYR A 54 1.88 18.87 -2.14
C TYR A 54 0.72 18.28 -1.33
N GLU A 55 -0.35 17.83 -1.99
CA GLU A 55 -1.45 17.09 -1.33
C GLU A 55 -0.93 15.86 -0.59
N LEU A 56 -0.12 15.03 -1.26
CA LEU A 56 0.51 13.86 -0.66
C LEU A 56 1.47 14.22 0.49
N TYR A 57 2.21 15.31 0.36
CA TYR A 57 3.09 15.82 1.41
C TYR A 57 2.30 16.20 2.69
N GLU A 58 1.16 16.90 2.54
CA GLU A 58 0.28 17.25 3.67
C GLU A 58 -0.33 16.01 4.35
N GLU A 59 -0.46 14.91 3.62
CA GLU A 59 -0.90 13.60 4.13
C GLU A 59 0.24 12.82 4.80
N GLY A 60 1.47 13.33 4.75
CA GLY A 60 2.64 12.69 5.36
C GLY A 60 3.34 11.66 4.48
N THR A 61 3.10 11.67 3.17
CA THR A 61 3.80 10.78 2.23
C THR A 61 5.30 11.05 2.24
N PHE A 62 6.09 9.98 2.13
CA PHE A 62 7.54 10.05 2.12
C PHE A 62 8.07 10.74 0.85
N LEU A 63 8.84 11.81 1.01
CA LEU A 63 9.50 12.53 -0.06
C LEU A 63 11.01 12.21 -0.10
N LEU A 64 11.47 11.74 -1.25
CA LEU A 64 12.88 11.41 -1.52
C LEU A 64 13.51 12.44 -2.47
N ASP A 65 14.48 13.20 -1.99
CA ASP A 65 15.27 14.10 -2.84
C ASP A 65 16.51 13.38 -3.38
N VAL A 66 16.64 13.32 -4.70
CA VAL A 66 17.77 12.64 -5.38
C VAL A 66 18.80 13.61 -5.95
N ARG A 67 18.84 14.84 -5.43
CA ARG A 67 19.85 15.86 -5.80
C ARG A 67 21.20 15.59 -5.13
N THR A 68 22.16 16.45 -5.43
CA THR A 68 23.44 16.43 -4.70
C THR A 68 23.28 17.09 -3.33
N PRO A 69 24.17 16.77 -2.37
CA PRO A 69 24.16 17.43 -1.05
C PRO A 69 24.24 18.96 -1.14
N GLU A 70 25.03 19.51 -2.06
CA GLU A 70 25.19 20.95 -2.24
C GLU A 70 23.89 21.59 -2.71
N GLU A 71 23.18 20.99 -3.68
CA GLU A 71 21.88 21.48 -4.14
C GLU A 71 20.81 21.42 -3.04
N TRP A 72 20.89 20.42 -2.17
CA TRP A 72 19.95 20.23 -1.06
C TRP A 72 20.23 21.23 0.08
N GLU A 73 21.49 21.51 0.36
CA GLU A 73 21.89 22.50 1.38
C GLU A 73 21.47 23.93 1.01
N ASP A 74 21.48 24.28 -0.28
CA ASP A 74 21.03 25.60 -0.74
C ASP A 74 19.54 25.82 -0.38
N TYR A 75 18.69 24.91 -0.80
CA TYR A 75 17.27 24.87 -0.44
C TYR A 75 16.66 23.50 -0.77
N HIS A 76 15.70 23.04 0.00
CA HIS A 76 15.00 21.77 -0.21
C HIS A 76 13.56 21.84 0.32
N VAL A 77 12.73 20.88 -0.07
CA VAL A 77 11.39 20.71 0.50
C VAL A 77 11.55 20.26 1.95
N GLU A 78 10.87 20.93 2.87
CA GLU A 78 10.94 20.59 4.29
C GLU A 78 10.55 19.12 4.54
N GLY A 79 11.30 18.43 5.38
CA GLY A 79 11.03 17.02 5.73
C GLY A 79 11.44 15.98 4.70
N THR A 80 12.08 16.37 3.58
CA THR A 80 12.61 15.39 2.61
C THR A 80 13.81 14.62 3.16
N THR A 81 13.93 13.38 2.72
CA THR A 81 15.15 12.56 2.90
C THR A 81 16.03 12.69 1.66
N LEU A 82 17.32 13.00 1.86
CA LEU A 82 18.29 13.07 0.78
C LEU A 82 18.99 11.74 0.57
N ILE A 83 18.89 11.19 -0.65
CA ILE A 83 19.78 10.14 -1.15
C ILE A 83 20.15 10.52 -2.58
N PRO A 84 21.40 10.93 -2.84
CA PRO A 84 21.85 11.28 -4.18
C PRO A 84 21.59 10.17 -5.19
N LEU A 85 21.22 10.54 -6.44
CA LEU A 85 20.81 9.59 -7.46
C LEU A 85 21.86 8.50 -7.73
N ASP A 86 23.12 8.84 -7.69
CA ASP A 86 24.26 7.93 -7.89
C ASP A 86 24.49 6.95 -6.72
N GLU A 87 23.93 7.25 -5.55
CA GLU A 87 23.95 6.36 -4.38
C GLU A 87 22.66 5.53 -4.24
N LEU A 88 21.57 5.95 -4.89
CA LEU A 88 20.23 5.46 -4.63
C LEU A 88 20.11 3.93 -4.78
N GLU A 89 20.68 3.35 -5.84
CA GLU A 89 20.60 1.90 -6.10
C GLU A 89 21.23 1.07 -4.96
N SER A 90 22.31 1.58 -4.35
CA SER A 90 22.99 0.89 -3.24
C SER A 90 22.36 1.13 -1.87
N ARG A 91 21.42 2.10 -1.76
CA ARG A 91 20.80 2.54 -0.50
C ARG A 91 19.27 2.37 -0.48
N VAL A 92 18.74 1.67 -1.45
CA VAL A 92 17.30 1.41 -1.57
C VAL A 92 16.72 0.74 -0.31
N ASP A 93 17.49 -0.10 0.36
CA ASP A 93 17.07 -0.80 1.59
C ASP A 93 16.88 0.15 2.80
N GLU A 94 17.35 1.40 2.72
CA GLU A 94 17.13 2.42 3.75
C GLU A 94 15.74 3.06 3.65
N LEU A 95 15.04 2.84 2.53
CA LEU A 95 13.74 3.45 2.25
C LEU A 95 12.57 2.58 2.74
N PRO A 96 11.41 3.19 3.04
CA PRO A 96 10.21 2.43 3.35
C PRO A 96 9.78 1.57 2.15
N GLN A 97 9.58 0.26 2.38
CA GLN A 97 9.34 -0.71 1.32
C GLN A 97 7.86 -0.80 0.94
N ASP A 98 6.95 -0.46 1.85
CA ASP A 98 5.50 -0.64 1.72
C ASP A 98 4.73 0.70 1.70
N GLU A 99 5.45 1.83 1.59
CA GLU A 99 4.85 3.16 1.58
C GLU A 99 4.90 3.81 0.19
N GLU A 100 4.12 4.87 0.03
CA GLU A 100 4.20 5.73 -1.15
C GLU A 100 5.43 6.63 -1.07
N ILE A 101 6.17 6.73 -2.18
CA ILE A 101 7.36 7.58 -2.27
C ILE A 101 7.20 8.56 -3.43
N VAL A 102 7.25 9.84 -3.13
CA VAL A 102 7.37 10.90 -4.13
C VAL A 102 8.85 11.25 -4.30
N VAL A 103 9.39 10.96 -5.47
CA VAL A 103 10.79 11.27 -5.82
C VAL A 103 10.87 12.69 -6.38
N VAL A 104 11.75 13.50 -5.82
CA VAL A 104 11.97 14.89 -6.25
C VAL A 104 13.41 15.10 -6.68
N CYS A 105 13.62 16.02 -7.60
CA CYS A 105 14.93 16.55 -7.95
C CYS A 105 14.80 18.03 -8.31
N ARG A 106 15.79 18.64 -8.94
CA ARG A 106 15.75 20.08 -9.25
C ARG A 106 14.61 20.45 -10.23
N SER A 107 14.42 19.66 -11.32
CA SER A 107 13.54 20.01 -12.45
C SER A 107 12.67 18.85 -12.97
N GLY A 108 12.69 17.68 -12.31
CA GLY A 108 11.87 16.52 -12.70
C GLY A 108 12.61 15.42 -13.47
N ASN A 109 13.77 15.66 -14.09
CA ASN A 109 14.44 14.66 -14.95
C ASN A 109 15.10 13.52 -14.16
N ARG A 110 15.88 13.87 -13.13
CA ARG A 110 16.56 12.89 -12.26
C ARG A 110 15.56 12.07 -11.42
N SER A 111 14.45 12.68 -11.02
CA SER A 111 13.42 12.00 -10.24
C SER A 111 12.72 10.90 -11.02
N GLN A 112 12.57 11.00 -12.34
CA GLN A 112 12.07 9.90 -13.18
C GLN A 112 13.01 8.70 -13.10
N VAL A 113 14.32 8.92 -13.21
CA VAL A 113 15.32 7.85 -13.08
C VAL A 113 15.30 7.26 -11.67
N GLY A 114 15.21 8.10 -10.64
CA GLY A 114 15.09 7.65 -9.25
C GLY A 114 13.87 6.77 -9.02
N ARG A 115 12.68 7.19 -9.51
CA ARG A 115 11.46 6.37 -9.49
C ARG A 115 11.68 5.01 -10.17
N ASP A 116 12.32 4.99 -11.33
CA ASP A 116 12.54 3.75 -12.07
C ASP A 116 13.48 2.80 -11.32
N ILE A 117 14.51 3.33 -10.64
CA ILE A 117 15.39 2.56 -9.74
C ILE A 117 14.57 1.95 -8.60
N LEU A 118 13.70 2.73 -7.94
CA LEU A 118 12.86 2.24 -6.84
C LEU A 118 11.93 1.12 -7.30
N ARG A 119 11.26 1.30 -8.45
CA ARG A 119 10.37 0.27 -9.02
C ARG A 119 11.10 -1.01 -9.41
N GLN A 120 12.30 -0.92 -9.95
CA GLN A 120 13.15 -2.08 -10.26
C GLN A 120 13.58 -2.81 -8.99
N ALA A 121 13.75 -2.11 -7.89
CA ALA A 121 14.05 -2.68 -6.58
C ALA A 121 12.82 -3.25 -5.84
N GLY A 122 11.61 -3.10 -6.41
CA GLY A 122 10.36 -3.65 -5.84
C GLY A 122 9.48 -2.62 -5.12
N ILE A 123 9.93 -1.37 -4.96
CA ILE A 123 9.12 -0.28 -4.39
C ILE A 123 8.20 0.28 -5.48
N SER A 124 7.10 -0.44 -5.75
CA SER A 124 6.18 -0.14 -6.85
C SER A 124 5.36 1.13 -6.63
N GLN A 125 5.14 1.53 -5.37
CA GLN A 125 4.40 2.73 -4.99
C GLN A 125 5.29 3.98 -5.00
N SER A 126 5.97 4.22 -6.11
CA SER A 126 6.83 5.38 -6.31
C SER A 126 6.43 6.20 -7.53
N THR A 127 6.52 7.52 -7.42
CA THR A 127 6.17 8.48 -8.47
C THR A 127 7.20 9.61 -8.53
N SER A 128 7.28 10.30 -9.67
CA SER A 128 8.17 11.44 -9.87
C SER A 128 7.40 12.75 -9.88
N MET A 129 7.87 13.78 -9.18
CA MET A 129 7.28 15.10 -9.20
C MET A 129 7.76 15.90 -10.42
N VAL A 130 6.82 16.28 -11.29
CA VAL A 130 7.09 17.13 -12.46
C VAL A 130 7.57 18.54 -12.02
N GLY A 131 8.60 19.04 -12.68
CA GLY A 131 9.17 20.37 -12.41
C GLY A 131 10.07 20.43 -11.18
N GLY A 132 10.08 19.39 -10.34
CA GLY A 132 10.98 19.24 -9.21
C GLY A 132 10.85 20.35 -8.17
N VAL A 133 11.90 20.53 -7.36
CA VAL A 133 11.93 21.53 -6.27
C VAL A 133 11.80 22.96 -6.81
N ASN A 134 12.20 23.23 -8.06
CA ASN A 134 11.98 24.53 -8.70
C ASN A 134 10.48 24.86 -8.83
N ALA A 135 9.65 23.92 -9.28
CA ALA A 135 8.21 24.11 -9.38
C ALA A 135 7.55 24.20 -7.99
N TRP A 136 8.02 23.44 -7.03
CA TRP A 136 7.57 23.49 -5.64
C TRP A 136 7.80 24.87 -5.03
N TYR A 137 9.02 25.41 -5.16
CA TYR A 137 9.35 26.76 -4.70
C TYR A 137 8.53 27.84 -5.41
N ALA A 138 8.38 27.73 -6.74
CA ALA A 138 7.60 28.67 -7.54
C ALA A 138 6.10 28.68 -7.17
N ALA A 139 5.55 27.54 -6.71
CA ALA A 139 4.19 27.44 -6.18
C ALA A 139 4.03 28.05 -4.78
N GLY A 140 5.13 28.39 -4.11
CA GLY A 140 5.13 28.97 -2.76
C GLY A 140 4.95 27.93 -1.64
N TYR A 141 5.20 26.67 -1.91
CA TYR A 141 5.12 25.60 -0.92
C TYR A 141 6.32 25.59 0.04
N PRO A 142 6.21 24.96 1.22
CA PRO A 142 7.24 25.02 2.27
C PRO A 142 8.60 24.52 1.80
N THR A 143 9.65 25.34 2.04
CA THR A 143 11.04 24.97 1.81
C THR A 143 11.92 25.41 2.96
N VAL A 144 13.02 24.70 3.17
CA VAL A 144 14.16 25.13 3.98
C VAL A 144 15.16 25.79 3.05
N GLY A 145 15.62 27.01 3.38
CA GLY A 145 16.45 27.78 2.48
C GLY A 145 15.69 28.46 1.34
N SER A 146 16.42 29.07 0.43
CA SER A 146 15.91 29.71 -0.79
C SER A 146 16.97 29.69 -1.88
N PRO A 147 16.59 29.55 -3.17
CA PRO A 147 17.53 29.54 -4.31
C PRO A 147 18.19 30.91 -4.52
#